data_0277e4f997c1fb872e7b4f9747884fa3
#
_entry.id   0277e4f997c1fb872e7b4f9747884fa3
#
_cell.length_a   1.000
_cell.length_b   1.000
_cell.length_c   1.000
_cell.angle_alpha   90.00
_cell.angle_beta   90.00
_cell.angle_gamma   90.00
#
_symmetry.space_group_name_H-M   'P 1'
#
loop_
_entity.id
_entity.type
_entity.pdbx_description
1 polymer ?
#
loop_
_entity_poly.entity_id
_entity_poly.type
_entity_poly.pdbx_seq_one_letter_code
_entity_poly.pdbx_strand_id
1 'polypeptide(L)'
;MKKNFDLHRLSMVLRWDILTNWQRHLGATAGLAISISIYCVLRLFSMRYWLNSTDVEQAGHQYQVSVCMFFSVIAFIAFYVLASCIFNNMKTKLQRESFLMLPACNLEKFVARLLMMSIGVLVQLFAAVILADVIQFIFSFIITPDFHISITWAVLSHIIPTIHPFDNDWLKWITLYSFILFSHSFATLGGTFYRKLPVLLTACTGILLSMILGYTINKLGEAGVLDFFSHINFSNGSTADYCTTITAFFVFLALAAFNYWASYKLFTRMQVICNKWINI
;
A
#
# COMPACT_ATOMS: atom_id res chain seq x y z
N MET A 1 -34.42 6.94 12.30
CA MET A 1 -33.49 7.55 13.28
C MET A 1 -32.12 7.70 12.64
N LYS A 2 -31.59 8.91 12.46
CA LYS A 2 -30.17 9.12 12.12
C LYS A 2 -29.34 8.65 13.32
N LYS A 3 -28.71 7.48 13.22
CA LYS A 3 -27.76 7.03 14.24
C LYS A 3 -26.50 7.91 14.10
N ASN A 4 -26.20 8.73 15.08
CA ASN A 4 -24.95 9.49 15.14
C ASN A 4 -23.77 8.52 15.22
N PHE A 5 -22.63 8.91 14.68
CA PHE A 5 -21.38 8.17 14.75
C PHE A 5 -20.94 8.00 16.21
N ASP A 6 -20.55 6.78 16.59
CA ASP A 6 -20.14 6.44 17.94
C ASP A 6 -18.87 5.58 17.92
N LEU A 7 -17.82 6.06 18.59
CA LEU A 7 -16.52 5.39 18.67
C LEU A 7 -16.60 4.02 19.37
N HIS A 8 -17.49 3.86 20.34
CA HIS A 8 -17.66 2.58 21.02
C HIS A 8 -18.22 1.51 20.06
N ARG A 9 -19.21 1.85 19.24
CA ARG A 9 -19.75 0.95 18.21
C ARG A 9 -18.71 0.66 17.12
N LEU A 10 -17.89 1.66 16.72
CA LEU A 10 -16.79 1.46 15.80
C LEU A 10 -15.79 0.42 16.33
N SER A 11 -15.40 0.53 17.60
CA SER A 11 -14.47 -0.43 18.23
C SER A 11 -15.05 -1.85 18.30
N MET A 12 -16.36 -1.98 18.54
CA MET A 12 -17.04 -3.29 18.49
C MET A 12 -17.05 -3.90 17.09
N VAL A 13 -17.27 -3.09 16.04
CA VAL A 13 -17.19 -3.56 14.64
C VAL A 13 -15.78 -3.99 14.28
N LEU A 14 -14.75 -3.25 14.70
CA LEU A 14 -13.35 -3.61 14.51
C LEU A 14 -13.02 -4.95 15.21
N ARG A 15 -13.41 -5.09 16.47
CA ARG A 15 -13.21 -6.33 17.22
C ARG A 15 -13.92 -7.51 16.56
N TRP A 16 -15.15 -7.33 16.10
CA TRP A 16 -15.88 -8.36 15.37
C TRP A 16 -15.16 -8.76 14.10
N ASP A 17 -14.65 -7.80 13.33
CA ASP A 17 -13.94 -8.07 12.06
C ASP A 17 -12.63 -8.84 12.30
N ILE A 18 -11.86 -8.46 13.31
CA ILE A 18 -10.62 -9.16 13.69
C ILE A 18 -10.94 -10.61 14.09
N LEU A 19 -11.91 -10.82 14.97
CA LEU A 19 -12.24 -12.15 15.47
C LEU A 19 -12.85 -13.05 14.38
N THR A 20 -13.66 -12.51 13.48
CA THR A 20 -14.29 -13.28 12.40
C THR A 20 -13.31 -13.63 11.28
N ASN A 21 -12.31 -12.77 11.02
CA ASN A 21 -11.37 -12.93 9.92
C ASN A 21 -9.93 -13.24 10.38
N TRP A 22 -9.71 -13.67 11.63
CA TRP A 22 -8.37 -13.85 12.21
C TRP A 22 -7.48 -14.81 11.39
N GLN A 23 -8.04 -15.90 10.87
CA GLN A 23 -7.29 -16.85 10.02
C GLN A 23 -6.77 -16.20 8.74
N ARG A 24 -7.56 -15.28 8.15
CA ARG A 24 -7.15 -14.54 6.96
C ARG A 24 -6.03 -13.56 7.29
N HIS A 25 -6.12 -12.86 8.42
CA HIS A 25 -5.08 -11.94 8.87
C HIS A 25 -3.79 -12.68 9.18
N LEU A 26 -3.86 -13.81 9.89
CA LEU A 26 -2.69 -14.67 10.14
C LEU A 26 -2.09 -15.22 8.83
N GLY A 27 -2.91 -15.71 7.92
CA GLY A 27 -2.45 -16.19 6.62
C GLY A 27 -1.75 -15.10 5.78
N ALA A 28 -2.27 -13.88 5.78
CA ALA A 28 -1.65 -12.74 5.12
C ALA A 28 -0.30 -12.38 5.76
N THR A 29 -0.25 -12.30 7.09
CA THR A 29 0.99 -12.03 7.83
C THR A 29 2.04 -13.12 7.61
N ALA A 30 1.65 -14.39 7.65
CA ALA A 30 2.54 -15.51 7.38
C ALA A 30 3.07 -15.49 5.93
N GLY A 31 2.20 -15.23 4.95
CA GLY A 31 2.59 -15.10 3.55
C GLY A 31 3.60 -13.97 3.32
N LEU A 32 3.39 -12.82 3.94
CA LEU A 32 4.33 -11.69 3.90
C LEU A 32 5.66 -12.06 4.59
N ALA A 33 5.61 -12.68 5.76
CA ALA A 33 6.80 -13.11 6.49
C ALA A 33 7.64 -14.10 5.68
N ILE A 34 6.99 -15.11 5.08
CA ILE A 34 7.67 -16.08 4.21
C ILE A 34 8.31 -15.40 3.00
N SER A 35 7.61 -14.48 2.34
CA SER A 35 8.14 -13.77 1.17
C SER A 35 9.39 -12.96 1.52
N ILE A 36 9.35 -12.22 2.63
CA ILE A 36 10.49 -11.44 3.12
C ILE A 36 11.64 -12.37 3.52
N SER A 37 11.36 -13.45 4.26
CA SER A 37 12.37 -14.41 4.70
C SER A 37 13.10 -15.07 3.53
N ILE A 38 12.36 -15.53 2.51
CA ILE A 38 12.96 -16.14 1.32
C ILE A 38 13.92 -15.16 0.64
N TYR A 39 13.49 -13.91 0.44
CA TYR A 39 14.34 -12.89 -0.16
C TYR A 39 15.61 -12.66 0.67
N CYS A 40 15.48 -12.49 1.99
CA CYS A 40 16.61 -12.21 2.86
C CYS A 40 17.60 -13.38 2.90
N VAL A 41 17.12 -14.62 2.96
CA VAL A 41 17.95 -15.82 2.90
C VAL A 41 18.69 -15.92 1.56
N LEU A 42 18.01 -15.68 0.43
CA LEU A 42 18.67 -15.66 -0.87
C LEU A 42 19.75 -14.58 -0.96
N ARG A 43 19.52 -13.40 -0.37
CA ARG A 43 20.51 -12.33 -0.31
C ARG A 43 21.70 -12.70 0.59
N LEU A 44 21.51 -13.44 1.69
CA LEU A 44 22.62 -13.97 2.50
C LEU A 44 23.51 -14.94 1.69
N PHE A 45 22.91 -15.84 0.88
CA PHE A 45 23.69 -16.69 -0.02
C PHE A 45 24.49 -15.89 -1.05
N SER A 46 23.89 -14.87 -1.65
CA SER A 46 24.60 -13.97 -2.56
C SER A 46 25.74 -13.25 -1.85
N MET A 47 25.51 -12.76 -0.62
CA MET A 47 26.50 -12.06 0.17
C MET A 47 27.69 -12.94 0.54
N ARG A 48 27.48 -14.21 0.87
CA ARG A 48 28.56 -15.18 1.15
C ARG A 48 29.58 -15.24 -0.01
N TYR A 49 29.11 -15.17 -1.26
CA TYR A 49 29.98 -15.14 -2.43
C TYR A 49 30.80 -13.86 -2.52
N TRP A 50 30.23 -12.71 -2.15
CA TRP A 50 30.92 -11.41 -2.20
C TRP A 50 31.85 -11.15 -1.02
N LEU A 51 31.61 -11.74 0.16
CA LEU A 51 32.47 -11.62 1.34
C LEU A 51 33.89 -12.06 1.11
N ASN A 52 34.16 -12.91 0.12
CA ASN A 52 35.50 -13.33 -0.25
C ASN A 52 36.28 -12.28 -1.07
N SER A 53 35.64 -11.24 -1.56
CA SER A 53 36.22 -10.26 -2.50
C SER A 53 36.06 -8.79 -2.09
N THR A 54 35.25 -8.48 -1.07
CA THR A 54 34.94 -7.12 -0.61
C THR A 54 35.00 -6.99 0.91
N ASP A 55 35.15 -5.76 1.40
CA ASP A 55 35.08 -5.47 2.84
C ASP A 55 33.71 -5.85 3.42
N VAL A 56 33.73 -6.48 4.60
CA VAL A 56 32.53 -6.94 5.32
C VAL A 56 31.55 -5.78 5.57
N GLU A 57 32.05 -4.59 5.87
CA GLU A 57 31.23 -3.40 6.13
C GLU A 57 30.47 -2.95 4.88
N GLN A 58 31.15 -2.91 3.72
CA GLN A 58 30.54 -2.53 2.44
C GLN A 58 29.49 -3.56 1.99
N ALA A 59 29.79 -4.85 2.15
CA ALA A 59 28.86 -5.93 1.85
C ALA A 59 27.61 -5.86 2.77
N GLY A 60 27.82 -5.53 4.06
CA GLY A 60 26.74 -5.30 5.03
C GLY A 60 25.82 -4.15 4.66
N HIS A 61 26.39 -3.02 4.27
CA HIS A 61 25.61 -1.87 3.81
C HIS A 61 24.78 -2.20 2.55
N GLN A 62 25.37 -2.88 1.56
CA GLN A 62 24.64 -3.30 0.35
C GLN A 62 23.49 -4.27 0.68
N TYR A 63 23.70 -5.18 1.64
CA TYR A 63 22.63 -6.07 2.10
C TYR A 63 21.46 -5.27 2.70
N GLN A 64 21.75 -4.35 3.63
CA GLN A 64 20.72 -3.51 4.26
C GLN A 64 19.94 -2.69 3.23
N VAL A 65 20.61 -2.01 2.30
CA VAL A 65 19.97 -1.25 1.22
C VAL A 65 19.04 -2.13 0.39
N SER A 66 19.52 -3.31 -0.01
CA SER A 66 18.70 -4.22 -0.84
C SER A 66 17.47 -4.76 -0.10
N VAL A 67 17.60 -5.05 1.20
CA VAL A 67 16.47 -5.48 2.04
C VAL A 67 15.45 -4.35 2.23
N CYS A 68 15.90 -3.13 2.50
CA CYS A 68 15.02 -1.96 2.63
C CYS A 68 14.26 -1.66 1.33
N MET A 69 14.93 -1.73 0.17
CA MET A 69 14.29 -1.55 -1.13
C MET A 69 13.22 -2.62 -1.38
N PHE A 70 13.55 -3.88 -1.15
CA PHE A 70 12.60 -4.99 -1.33
C PHE A 70 11.40 -4.88 -0.38
N PHE A 71 11.65 -4.53 0.90
CA PHE A 71 10.59 -4.31 1.86
C PHE A 71 9.65 -3.19 1.43
N SER A 72 10.18 -2.08 0.91
CA SER A 72 9.37 -0.95 0.44
C SER A 72 8.46 -1.33 -0.72
N VAL A 73 8.98 -2.12 -1.67
CA VAL A 73 8.18 -2.63 -2.80
C VAL A 73 7.08 -3.57 -2.30
N ILE A 74 7.41 -4.53 -1.42
CA ILE A 74 6.40 -5.43 -0.84
C ILE A 74 5.37 -4.66 -0.02
N ALA A 75 5.79 -3.69 0.78
CA ALA A 75 4.89 -2.86 1.59
C ALA A 75 3.90 -2.09 0.70
N PHE A 76 4.37 -1.48 -0.38
CA PHE A 76 3.52 -0.79 -1.34
C PHE A 76 2.53 -1.73 -2.02
N ILE A 77 3.00 -2.89 -2.50
CA ILE A 77 2.14 -3.90 -3.12
C ILE A 77 1.10 -4.44 -2.13
N ALA A 78 1.51 -4.77 -0.90
CA ALA A 78 0.61 -5.26 0.14
C ALA A 78 -0.46 -4.22 0.49
N PHE A 79 -0.07 -2.96 0.61
CA PHE A 79 -0.97 -1.84 0.91
C PHE A 79 -2.02 -1.66 -0.19
N TYR A 80 -1.61 -1.75 -1.45
CA TYR A 80 -2.49 -1.68 -2.62
C TYR A 80 -3.42 -2.89 -2.72
N VAL A 81 -2.87 -4.11 -2.63
CA VAL A 81 -3.62 -5.37 -2.76
C VAL A 81 -4.66 -5.52 -1.66
N LEU A 82 -4.28 -5.26 -0.41
CA LEU A 82 -5.18 -5.39 0.73
C LEU A 82 -6.26 -4.30 0.72
N ALA A 83 -5.95 -3.09 0.28
CA ALA A 83 -6.95 -2.04 0.05
C ALA A 83 -7.99 -2.45 -1.02
N SER A 84 -7.54 -3.07 -2.12
CA SER A 84 -8.44 -3.62 -3.14
C SER A 84 -9.31 -4.77 -2.61
N CYS A 85 -8.91 -5.41 -1.52
CA CYS A 85 -9.65 -6.49 -0.87
C CYS A 85 -10.56 -6.02 0.27
N ILE A 86 -10.87 -4.73 0.37
CA ILE A 86 -11.62 -4.12 1.49
C ILE A 86 -12.92 -4.87 1.84
N PHE A 87 -13.67 -5.32 0.86
CA PHE A 87 -14.93 -6.05 1.04
C PHE A 87 -14.84 -7.55 0.71
N ASN A 88 -13.64 -8.13 0.80
CA ASN A 88 -13.43 -9.55 0.57
C ASN A 88 -14.17 -10.46 1.59
N ASN A 89 -14.56 -9.91 2.74
CA ASN A 89 -15.40 -10.56 3.75
C ASN A 89 -16.91 -10.58 3.37
N MET A 90 -17.29 -10.00 2.23
CA MET A 90 -18.69 -9.98 1.74
C MET A 90 -18.86 -10.73 0.42
N LYS A 91 -18.00 -11.72 0.12
CA LYS A 91 -18.08 -12.51 -1.12
C LYS A 91 -19.31 -13.39 -1.19
N THR A 92 -19.66 -14.06 -0.10
CA THR A 92 -20.84 -14.92 -0.02
C THR A 92 -22.07 -14.14 0.47
N LYS A 93 -23.27 -14.66 0.14
CA LYS A 93 -24.53 -14.05 0.59
C LYS A 93 -24.59 -14.00 2.12
N LEU A 94 -24.26 -15.08 2.79
CA LEU A 94 -24.30 -15.19 4.25
C LEU A 94 -23.32 -14.21 4.93
N GLN A 95 -22.09 -14.08 4.42
CA GLN A 95 -21.12 -13.12 4.95
C GLN A 95 -21.60 -11.67 4.80
N ARG A 96 -22.28 -11.37 3.70
CA ARG A 96 -22.83 -10.04 3.43
C ARG A 96 -24.00 -9.73 4.35
N GLU A 97 -24.92 -10.67 4.53
CA GLU A 97 -26.02 -10.55 5.48
C GLU A 97 -25.50 -10.29 6.89
N SER A 98 -24.56 -11.10 7.37
CA SER A 98 -23.97 -10.94 8.72
C SER A 98 -23.31 -9.59 8.92
N PHE A 99 -22.58 -9.08 7.94
CA PHE A 99 -21.92 -7.76 8.03
C PHE A 99 -22.92 -6.59 7.93
N LEU A 100 -23.87 -6.65 7.00
CA LEU A 100 -24.85 -5.58 6.81
C LEU A 100 -25.85 -5.49 7.98
N MET A 101 -26.16 -6.61 8.65
CA MET A 101 -27.05 -6.64 9.81
C MET A 101 -26.39 -6.20 11.13
N LEU A 102 -25.07 -5.95 11.17
CA LEU A 102 -24.45 -5.43 12.39
C LEU A 102 -25.14 -4.15 12.88
N PRO A 103 -25.37 -4.00 14.19
CA PRO A 103 -26.09 -2.85 14.79
C PRO A 103 -25.21 -1.58 14.83
N ALA A 104 -24.62 -1.22 13.71
CA ALA A 104 -23.77 -0.05 13.52
C ALA A 104 -24.23 0.75 12.29
N CYS A 105 -23.91 2.05 12.23
CA CYS A 105 -24.22 2.85 11.06
C CYS A 105 -23.27 2.52 9.87
N ASN A 106 -23.71 2.81 8.64
CA ASN A 106 -22.92 2.50 7.46
C ASN A 106 -21.55 3.18 7.48
N LEU A 107 -21.46 4.38 8.05
CA LEU A 107 -20.19 5.10 8.18
C LEU A 107 -19.23 4.35 9.12
N GLU A 108 -19.70 3.87 10.27
CA GLU A 108 -18.90 3.10 11.23
C GLU A 108 -18.37 1.79 10.58
N LYS A 109 -19.22 1.08 9.82
CA LYS A 109 -18.84 -0.14 9.11
C LYS A 109 -17.78 0.14 8.04
N PHE A 110 -17.96 1.20 7.26
CA PHE A 110 -17.00 1.58 6.21
C PHE A 110 -15.67 2.03 6.80
N VAL A 111 -15.69 2.90 7.82
CA VAL A 111 -14.48 3.38 8.51
C VAL A 111 -13.74 2.23 9.20
N ALA A 112 -14.45 1.29 9.85
CA ALA A 112 -13.82 0.12 10.44
C ALA A 112 -13.06 -0.70 9.39
N ARG A 113 -13.64 -0.95 8.22
CA ARG A 113 -12.99 -1.66 7.12
C ARG A 113 -11.79 -0.88 6.56
N LEU A 114 -11.94 0.43 6.42
CA LEU A 114 -10.86 1.29 5.95
C LEU A 114 -9.67 1.26 6.93
N LEU A 115 -9.93 1.36 8.24
CA LEU A 115 -8.90 1.27 9.28
C LEU A 115 -8.18 -0.09 9.27
N MET A 116 -8.93 -1.19 9.08
CA MET A 116 -8.31 -2.52 8.97
C MET A 116 -7.42 -2.65 7.74
N MET A 117 -7.80 -2.05 6.60
CA MET A 117 -7.02 -2.13 5.36
C MET A 117 -5.93 -1.06 5.25
N SER A 118 -5.84 -0.11 6.19
CA SER A 118 -4.75 0.85 6.31
C SER A 118 -3.87 0.54 7.51
N ILE A 119 -4.31 0.87 8.72
CA ILE A 119 -3.55 0.68 9.97
C ILE A 119 -3.32 -0.82 10.25
N GLY A 120 -4.34 -1.65 10.06
CA GLY A 120 -4.22 -3.09 10.26
C GLY A 120 -3.16 -3.73 9.36
N VAL A 121 -3.03 -3.27 8.12
CA VAL A 121 -1.98 -3.74 7.19
C VAL A 121 -0.59 -3.31 7.66
N LEU A 122 -0.43 -2.09 8.17
CA LEU A 122 0.86 -1.65 8.72
C LEU A 122 1.29 -2.51 9.92
N VAL A 123 0.35 -2.84 10.81
CA VAL A 123 0.60 -3.76 11.93
C VAL A 123 1.00 -5.16 11.44
N GLN A 124 0.31 -5.68 10.41
CA GLN A 124 0.64 -6.99 9.81
C GLN A 124 2.01 -6.98 9.13
N LEU A 125 2.37 -5.91 8.42
CA LEU A 125 3.70 -5.75 7.82
C LEU A 125 4.79 -5.72 8.89
N PHE A 126 4.60 -4.97 9.97
CA PHE A 126 5.55 -4.91 11.08
C PHE A 126 5.73 -6.28 11.75
N ALA A 127 4.63 -6.98 12.03
CA ALA A 127 4.68 -8.34 12.56
C ALA A 127 5.38 -9.32 11.59
N ALA A 128 5.16 -9.18 10.28
CA ALA A 128 5.80 -10.00 9.26
C ALA A 128 7.32 -9.77 9.21
N VAL A 129 7.77 -8.51 9.36
CA VAL A 129 9.20 -8.19 9.43
C VAL A 129 9.86 -8.84 10.64
N ILE A 130 9.24 -8.76 11.82
CA ILE A 130 9.78 -9.39 13.04
C ILE A 130 9.89 -10.91 12.85
N LEU A 131 8.87 -11.57 12.31
CA LEU A 131 8.90 -13.00 12.03
C LEU A 131 9.98 -13.37 11.01
N ALA A 132 10.12 -12.57 9.96
CA ALA A 132 11.15 -12.75 8.94
C ALA A 132 12.56 -12.57 9.51
N ASP A 133 12.74 -11.62 10.42
CA ASP A 133 14.01 -11.36 11.09
C ASP A 133 14.46 -12.56 11.92
N VAL A 134 13.55 -13.16 12.69
CA VAL A 134 13.84 -14.39 13.46
C VAL A 134 14.31 -15.52 12.54
N ILE A 135 13.60 -15.74 11.44
CA ILE A 135 13.94 -16.79 10.47
C ILE A 135 15.31 -16.51 9.84
N GLN A 136 15.52 -15.29 9.33
CA GLN A 136 16.77 -14.88 8.71
C GLN A 136 17.94 -14.96 9.68
N PHE A 137 17.76 -14.56 10.94
CA PHE A 137 18.78 -14.60 11.97
C PHE A 137 19.27 -16.03 12.21
N ILE A 138 18.37 -17.01 12.27
CA ILE A 138 18.72 -18.43 12.40
C ILE A 138 19.55 -18.89 11.19
N PHE A 139 19.15 -18.52 9.97
CA PHE A 139 19.88 -18.89 8.76
C PHE A 139 21.24 -18.18 8.64
N SER A 140 21.41 -16.98 9.19
CA SER A 140 22.68 -16.26 9.16
C SER A 140 23.81 -17.02 9.88
N PHE A 141 23.53 -17.74 10.98
CA PHE A 141 24.52 -18.58 11.67
C PHE A 141 25.05 -19.72 10.80
N ILE A 142 24.24 -20.20 9.86
CA ILE A 142 24.61 -21.33 8.98
C ILE A 142 25.31 -20.83 7.71
N ILE A 143 24.83 -19.71 7.14
CA ILE A 143 25.27 -19.23 5.83
C ILE A 143 26.45 -18.28 5.95
N THR A 144 26.41 -17.33 6.89
CA THR A 144 27.40 -16.26 7.10
C THR A 144 27.79 -16.17 8.58
N PRO A 145 28.64 -17.08 9.12
CA PRO A 145 28.94 -17.13 10.54
C PRO A 145 29.56 -15.83 11.09
N ASP A 146 30.25 -15.08 10.26
CA ASP A 146 30.92 -13.84 10.62
C ASP A 146 30.07 -12.57 10.46
N PHE A 147 28.80 -12.73 10.03
CA PHE A 147 27.95 -11.59 9.72
C PHE A 147 26.51 -11.80 10.19
N HIS A 148 26.10 -11.03 11.19
CA HIS A 148 24.76 -11.09 11.77
C HIS A 148 24.16 -9.68 11.82
N ILE A 149 23.14 -9.42 11.02
CA ILE A 149 22.39 -8.15 11.02
C ILE A 149 20.92 -8.44 11.20
N SER A 150 20.25 -7.68 12.07
CA SER A 150 18.81 -7.69 12.22
C SER A 150 18.13 -6.92 11.07
N ILE A 151 17.17 -7.56 10.39
CA ILE A 151 16.34 -6.92 9.36
C ILE A 151 15.45 -5.85 9.98
N THR A 152 14.89 -6.13 11.16
CA THR A 152 14.02 -5.17 11.86
C THR A 152 14.78 -3.88 12.16
N TRP A 153 16.02 -4.00 12.63
CA TRP A 153 16.87 -2.84 12.84
C TRP A 153 17.22 -2.12 11.53
N ALA A 154 17.59 -2.88 10.49
CA ALA A 154 17.89 -2.32 9.17
C ALA A 154 16.69 -1.53 8.60
N VAL A 155 15.49 -2.08 8.67
CA VAL A 155 14.27 -1.42 8.19
C VAL A 155 13.98 -0.15 9.01
N LEU A 156 14.08 -0.19 10.34
CA LEU A 156 13.78 0.98 11.17
C LEU A 156 14.79 2.11 11.03
N SER A 157 16.07 1.78 10.90
CA SER A 157 17.16 2.76 10.88
C SER A 157 17.51 3.28 9.49
N HIS A 158 17.33 2.45 8.44
CA HIS A 158 17.81 2.74 7.09
C HIS A 158 16.67 2.96 6.07
N ILE A 159 15.41 2.62 6.40
CA ILE A 159 14.33 2.77 5.42
C ILE A 159 14.17 4.23 4.98
N ILE A 160 14.23 5.18 5.90
CA ILE A 160 14.12 6.61 5.60
C ILE A 160 15.34 7.12 4.81
N PRO A 161 16.60 6.92 5.27
CA PRO A 161 17.78 7.32 4.51
C PRO A 161 17.92 6.62 3.16
N THR A 162 17.56 5.33 3.06
CA THR A 162 17.73 4.54 1.84
C THR A 162 16.69 4.87 0.78
N ILE A 163 15.46 5.18 1.20
CA ILE A 163 14.37 5.59 0.30
C ILE A 163 14.35 7.13 0.14
N HIS A 164 15.46 7.79 0.34
CA HIS A 164 15.54 9.26 0.18
C HIS A 164 15.66 9.63 -1.31
N PRO A 165 14.56 9.59 -2.11
CA PRO A 165 14.61 9.97 -3.52
C PRO A 165 14.80 11.47 -3.71
N PHE A 166 14.68 12.26 -2.62
CA PHE A 166 14.67 13.70 -2.68
C PHE A 166 15.56 14.29 -1.58
N ASP A 167 16.69 14.84 -1.93
CA ASP A 167 17.60 15.49 -0.99
C ASP A 167 16.89 16.65 -0.27
N ASN A 168 16.60 16.46 1.03
CA ASN A 168 16.02 17.45 1.96
C ASN A 168 14.80 18.25 1.49
N ASP A 169 14.14 17.83 0.41
CA ASP A 169 12.97 18.52 -0.11
C ASP A 169 11.68 17.94 0.51
N TRP A 170 11.31 18.47 1.69
CA TRP A 170 10.12 18.06 2.44
C TRP A 170 8.82 18.12 1.61
N LEU A 171 8.75 19.03 0.63
CA LEU A 171 7.59 19.21 -0.22
C LEU A 171 7.40 18.01 -1.16
N LYS A 172 8.49 17.49 -1.74
CA LYS A 172 8.46 16.27 -2.56
C LYS A 172 8.06 15.03 -1.74
N TRP A 173 8.48 14.97 -0.47
CA TRP A 173 8.07 13.93 0.46
C TRP A 173 6.56 13.94 0.72
N ILE A 174 6.00 15.10 1.04
CA ILE A 174 4.54 15.24 1.26
C ILE A 174 3.77 14.86 -0.01
N THR A 175 4.28 15.22 -1.18
CA THR A 175 3.68 14.84 -2.47
C THR A 175 3.73 13.34 -2.70
N LEU A 176 4.84 12.67 -2.35
CA LEU A 176 4.95 11.22 -2.40
C LEU A 176 3.92 10.54 -1.47
N TYR A 177 3.76 11.02 -0.24
CA TYR A 177 2.74 10.49 0.67
C TYR A 177 1.32 10.72 0.14
N SER A 178 1.05 11.85 -0.49
CA SER A 178 -0.25 12.10 -1.12
C SER A 178 -0.52 11.17 -2.29
N PHE A 179 0.51 10.80 -3.07
CA PHE A 179 0.42 9.79 -4.13
C PHE A 179 0.15 8.39 -3.56
N ILE A 180 0.80 8.01 -2.45
CA ILE A 180 0.52 6.72 -1.77
C ILE A 180 -0.92 6.70 -1.28
N LEU A 181 -1.41 7.79 -0.70
CA LEU A 181 -2.79 7.92 -0.25
C LEU A 181 -3.79 7.83 -1.42
N PHE A 182 -3.48 8.48 -2.55
CA PHE A 182 -4.26 8.37 -3.79
C PHE A 182 -4.29 6.92 -4.29
N SER A 183 -3.16 6.25 -4.34
CA SER A 183 -3.06 4.84 -4.78
C SER A 183 -3.91 3.92 -3.89
N HIS A 184 -3.86 4.10 -2.57
CA HIS A 184 -4.68 3.36 -1.62
C HIS A 184 -6.17 3.66 -1.80
N SER A 185 -6.55 4.92 -2.00
CA SER A 185 -7.95 5.30 -2.22
C SER A 185 -8.50 4.75 -3.53
N PHE A 186 -7.69 4.73 -4.59
CA PHE A 186 -8.05 4.13 -5.88
C PHE A 186 -8.23 2.62 -5.76
N ALA A 187 -7.32 1.95 -5.04
CA ALA A 187 -7.44 0.53 -4.73
C ALA A 187 -8.70 0.22 -3.92
N THR A 188 -9.04 1.06 -2.93
CA THR A 188 -10.27 0.97 -2.13
C THR A 188 -11.52 1.13 -3.00
N LEU A 189 -11.52 2.10 -3.93
CA LEU A 189 -12.62 2.31 -4.88
C LEU A 189 -12.84 1.08 -5.76
N GLY A 190 -11.77 0.53 -6.33
CA GLY A 190 -11.84 -0.68 -7.14
C GLY A 190 -12.33 -1.90 -6.34
N GLY A 191 -11.85 -2.06 -5.09
CA GLY A 191 -12.29 -3.11 -4.18
C GLY A 191 -13.75 -2.98 -3.75
N THR A 192 -14.29 -1.76 -3.75
CA THR A 192 -15.71 -1.50 -3.49
C THR A 192 -16.56 -1.78 -4.72
N PHE A 193 -16.05 -1.44 -5.91
CA PHE A 193 -16.76 -1.57 -7.17
C PHE A 193 -16.77 -3.01 -7.69
N TYR A 194 -15.59 -3.65 -7.76
CA TYR A 194 -15.43 -5.00 -8.30
C TYR A 194 -15.67 -6.08 -7.25
N ARG A 195 -16.58 -7.00 -7.52
CA ARG A 195 -16.85 -8.15 -6.64
C ARG A 195 -15.94 -9.33 -6.93
N LYS A 196 -15.71 -9.64 -8.22
CA LYS A 196 -14.82 -10.72 -8.66
C LYS A 196 -13.46 -10.16 -9.01
N LEU A 197 -12.40 -10.83 -8.57
CA LEU A 197 -11.00 -10.46 -8.87
C LEU A 197 -10.71 -8.95 -8.67
N PRO A 198 -11.06 -8.36 -7.51
CA PRO A 198 -10.99 -6.91 -7.32
C PRO A 198 -9.58 -6.37 -7.58
N VAL A 199 -8.53 -7.07 -7.14
CA VAL A 199 -7.13 -6.66 -7.34
C VAL A 199 -6.79 -6.58 -8.83
N LEU A 200 -7.09 -7.65 -9.60
CA LEU A 200 -6.77 -7.71 -11.01
C LEU A 200 -7.52 -6.63 -11.82
N LEU A 201 -8.84 -6.53 -11.61
CA LEU A 201 -9.65 -5.57 -12.34
C LEU A 201 -9.29 -4.13 -11.99
N THR A 202 -8.97 -3.85 -10.72
CA THR A 202 -8.51 -2.51 -10.31
C THR A 202 -7.16 -2.18 -10.94
N ALA A 203 -6.21 -3.13 -10.98
CA ALA A 203 -4.94 -2.94 -11.65
C ALA A 203 -5.11 -2.72 -13.16
N CYS A 204 -5.93 -3.52 -13.83
CA CYS A 204 -6.23 -3.35 -15.26
C CYS A 204 -6.87 -1.97 -15.55
N THR A 205 -7.83 -1.54 -14.73
CA THR A 205 -8.43 -0.20 -14.90
C THR A 205 -7.42 0.91 -14.67
N GLY A 206 -6.52 0.77 -13.69
CA GLY A 206 -5.42 1.72 -13.47
C GLY A 206 -4.48 1.82 -14.66
N ILE A 207 -4.06 0.68 -15.22
CA ILE A 207 -3.22 0.63 -16.41
C ILE A 207 -3.92 1.28 -17.61
N LEU A 208 -5.19 0.94 -17.86
CA LEU A 208 -5.96 1.54 -18.96
C LEU A 208 -6.10 3.05 -18.81
N LEU A 209 -6.41 3.53 -17.60
CA LEU A 209 -6.48 4.96 -17.33
C LEU A 209 -5.14 5.67 -17.54
N SER A 210 -4.02 5.07 -17.10
CA SER A 210 -2.69 5.64 -17.32
C SER A 210 -2.30 5.66 -18.79
N MET A 211 -2.66 4.65 -19.58
CA MET A 211 -2.46 4.62 -21.03
C MET A 211 -3.27 5.70 -21.76
N ILE A 212 -4.56 5.86 -21.40
CA ILE A 212 -5.41 6.90 -21.99
C ILE A 212 -4.84 8.29 -21.65
N LEU A 213 -4.41 8.48 -20.41
CA LEU A 213 -3.86 9.76 -19.95
C LEU A 213 -2.54 10.08 -20.66
N GLY A 214 -1.64 9.11 -20.79
CA GLY A 214 -0.40 9.24 -21.53
C GLY A 214 -0.63 9.55 -23.01
N TYR A 215 -1.57 8.85 -23.65
CA TYR A 215 -1.95 9.13 -25.05
C TYR A 215 -2.50 10.55 -25.22
N THR A 216 -3.37 10.99 -24.30
CA THR A 216 -3.96 12.34 -24.33
C THR A 216 -2.88 13.44 -24.16
N ILE A 217 -1.94 13.22 -23.22
CA ILE A 217 -0.82 14.15 -23.01
C ILE A 217 0.05 14.24 -24.28
N ASN A 218 0.38 13.10 -24.88
CA ASN A 218 1.15 13.09 -26.13
C ASN A 218 0.44 13.85 -27.27
N LYS A 219 -0.87 13.62 -27.42
CA LYS A 219 -1.66 14.34 -28.45
C LYS A 219 -1.76 15.83 -28.20
N LEU A 220 -1.85 16.27 -26.94
CA LEU A 220 -1.81 17.67 -26.56
C LEU A 220 -0.43 18.29 -26.84
N GLY A 221 0.65 17.52 -26.65
CA GLY A 221 2.01 17.93 -27.02
C GLY A 221 2.16 18.11 -28.53
N GLU A 222 1.72 17.12 -29.34
CA GLU A 222 1.73 17.21 -30.81
C GLU A 222 0.90 18.41 -31.33
N ALA A 223 -0.17 18.75 -30.64
CA ALA A 223 -1.01 19.92 -30.99
C ALA A 223 -0.44 21.27 -30.55
N GLY A 224 0.76 21.29 -29.95
CA GLY A 224 1.41 22.51 -29.48
C GLY A 224 0.77 23.15 -28.22
N VAL A 225 -0.24 22.51 -27.64
CA VAL A 225 -0.91 23.03 -26.43
C VAL A 225 0.05 23.05 -25.23
N LEU A 226 1.03 22.14 -25.24
CA LEU A 226 2.01 22.01 -24.16
C LEU A 226 3.32 22.80 -24.45
N ASP A 227 3.44 23.51 -25.55
CA ASP A 227 4.66 24.25 -25.94
C ASP A 227 5.01 25.33 -24.90
N PHE A 228 4.00 25.88 -24.23
CA PHE A 228 4.22 26.81 -23.12
C PHE A 228 5.10 26.19 -22.02
N PHE A 229 4.97 24.89 -21.77
CA PHE A 229 5.76 24.20 -20.74
C PHE A 229 7.21 23.93 -21.19
N SER A 230 7.49 23.89 -22.49
CA SER A 230 8.86 23.69 -23.01
C SER A 230 9.82 24.85 -22.67
N HIS A 231 9.27 26.03 -22.43
CA HIS A 231 10.03 27.22 -22.04
C HIS A 231 10.24 27.35 -20.53
N ILE A 232 9.61 26.45 -19.74
CA ILE A 232 9.72 26.49 -18.28
C ILE A 232 10.91 25.63 -17.85
N ASN A 233 11.81 26.21 -17.08
CA ASN A 233 12.94 25.47 -16.51
C ASN A 233 12.49 24.68 -15.29
N PHE A 234 12.42 23.35 -15.41
CA PHE A 234 12.07 22.41 -14.34
C PHE A 234 13.32 21.86 -13.60
N SER A 235 14.40 22.61 -13.55
CA SER A 235 15.55 22.18 -12.73
C SER A 235 15.17 22.07 -11.25
N ASN A 236 15.79 21.15 -10.53
CA ASN A 236 15.57 20.95 -9.10
C ASN A 236 15.75 22.27 -8.34
N GLY A 237 14.74 22.63 -7.52
CA GLY A 237 14.72 23.86 -6.73
C GLY A 237 14.31 25.14 -7.52
N SER A 238 13.89 25.02 -8.79
CA SER A 238 13.29 26.15 -9.52
C SER A 238 11.87 26.45 -9.01
N THR A 239 11.42 27.70 -9.21
CA THR A 239 10.04 28.11 -8.86
C THR A 239 9.01 27.22 -9.56
N ALA A 240 9.29 26.78 -10.79
CA ALA A 240 8.43 25.88 -11.55
C ALA A 240 8.37 24.47 -10.91
N ASP A 241 9.48 23.95 -10.42
CA ASP A 241 9.54 22.66 -9.69
C ASP A 241 8.67 22.72 -8.42
N TYR A 242 8.76 23.80 -7.64
CA TYR A 242 7.90 23.97 -6.45
C TYR A 242 6.42 24.10 -6.82
N CYS A 243 6.08 24.90 -7.83
CA CYS A 243 4.68 25.05 -8.27
C CYS A 243 4.09 23.74 -8.78
N THR A 244 4.82 22.95 -9.56
CA THR A 244 4.35 21.64 -10.04
C THR A 244 4.19 20.64 -8.92
N THR A 245 5.10 20.61 -7.95
CA THR A 245 5.05 19.73 -6.78
C THR A 245 3.85 20.05 -5.89
N ILE A 246 3.59 21.34 -5.62
CA ILE A 246 2.41 21.78 -4.86
C ILE A 246 1.12 21.44 -5.60
N THR A 247 1.08 21.68 -6.91
CA THR A 247 -0.10 21.34 -7.73
C THR A 247 -0.36 19.85 -7.71
N ALA A 248 0.66 19.01 -7.89
CA ALA A 248 0.56 17.56 -7.82
C ALA A 248 0.04 17.09 -6.45
N PHE A 249 0.54 17.66 -5.36
CA PHE A 249 0.06 17.37 -4.01
C PHE A 249 -1.45 17.59 -3.88
N PHE A 250 -1.95 18.78 -4.27
CA PHE A 250 -3.38 19.08 -4.16
C PHE A 250 -4.24 18.19 -5.10
N VAL A 251 -3.75 17.89 -6.30
CA VAL A 251 -4.43 17.00 -7.25
C VAL A 251 -4.57 15.60 -6.66
N PHE A 252 -3.49 15.01 -6.14
CA PHE A 252 -3.55 13.68 -5.52
C PHE A 252 -4.44 13.65 -4.29
N LEU A 253 -4.41 14.69 -3.46
CA LEU A 253 -5.28 14.79 -2.29
C LEU A 253 -6.76 14.90 -2.67
N ALA A 254 -7.09 15.71 -3.67
CA ALA A 254 -8.46 15.86 -4.16
C ALA A 254 -8.98 14.56 -4.78
N LEU A 255 -8.17 13.88 -5.59
CA LEU A 255 -8.50 12.57 -6.17
C LEU A 255 -8.67 11.51 -5.08
N ALA A 256 -7.82 11.51 -4.05
CA ALA A 256 -7.95 10.59 -2.92
C ALA A 256 -9.27 10.81 -2.17
N ALA A 257 -9.60 12.06 -1.86
CA ALA A 257 -10.86 12.42 -1.20
C ALA A 257 -12.09 12.01 -2.05
N PHE A 258 -12.03 12.26 -3.35
CA PHE A 258 -13.09 11.84 -4.28
C PHE A 258 -13.26 10.31 -4.30
N ASN A 259 -12.16 9.55 -4.39
CA ASN A 259 -12.20 8.09 -4.41
C ASN A 259 -12.79 7.52 -3.12
N TYR A 260 -12.40 8.03 -1.94
CA TYR A 260 -12.98 7.58 -0.67
C TYR A 260 -14.46 7.95 -0.56
N TRP A 261 -14.85 9.14 -1.00
CA TRP A 261 -16.26 9.55 -1.03
C TRP A 261 -17.07 8.66 -1.97
N ALA A 262 -16.58 8.39 -3.18
CA ALA A 262 -17.21 7.50 -4.15
C ALA A 262 -17.33 6.08 -3.60
N SER A 263 -16.26 5.55 -2.98
CA SER A 263 -16.26 4.23 -2.32
C SER A 263 -17.34 4.15 -1.24
N TYR A 264 -17.45 5.18 -0.38
CA TYR A 264 -18.48 5.23 0.65
C TYR A 264 -19.88 5.28 0.04
N LYS A 265 -20.11 6.08 -1.01
CA LYS A 265 -21.41 6.15 -1.71
C LYS A 265 -21.79 4.80 -2.34
N LEU A 266 -20.86 4.11 -2.97
CA LEU A 266 -21.05 2.77 -3.49
C LEU A 266 -21.40 1.78 -2.38
N PHE A 267 -20.65 1.81 -1.27
CA PHE A 267 -20.92 0.96 -0.11
C PHE A 267 -22.33 1.17 0.47
N THR A 268 -22.80 2.41 0.58
CA THR A 268 -24.17 2.69 1.09
C THR A 268 -25.28 2.19 0.18
N ARG A 269 -24.98 1.92 -1.10
CA ARG A 269 -25.93 1.38 -2.08
C ARG A 269 -25.86 -0.14 -2.23
N MET A 270 -24.89 -0.79 -1.58
CA MET A 270 -24.76 -2.25 -1.65
C MET A 270 -25.97 -2.93 -1.06
N GLN A 271 -26.53 -3.89 -1.83
CA GLN A 271 -27.65 -4.72 -1.44
C GLN A 271 -27.18 -6.15 -1.14
N VAL A 272 -28.01 -6.91 -0.43
CA VAL A 272 -27.78 -8.34 -0.16
C VAL A 272 -27.74 -9.15 -1.46
N ILE A 273 -28.57 -8.77 -2.44
CA ILE A 273 -28.62 -9.37 -3.78
C ILE A 273 -27.91 -8.41 -4.74
N CYS A 274 -26.68 -8.73 -5.09
CA CYS A 274 -25.87 -7.93 -6.02
C CYS A 274 -25.61 -8.68 -7.32
N ASN A 275 -25.25 -7.94 -8.37
CA ASN A 275 -24.81 -8.50 -9.63
C ASN A 275 -23.57 -9.40 -9.43
N LYS A 276 -23.33 -10.33 -10.36
CA LYS A 276 -22.28 -11.36 -10.27
C LYS A 276 -20.86 -10.77 -10.31
N TRP A 277 -20.68 -9.62 -10.96
CA TRP A 277 -19.36 -8.99 -11.20
C TRP A 277 -19.14 -7.67 -10.45
N ILE A 278 -20.22 -6.93 -10.21
CA ILE A 278 -20.20 -5.57 -9.66
C ILE A 278 -21.04 -5.55 -8.38
N ASN A 279 -20.64 -4.73 -7.41
CA ASN A 279 -21.33 -4.59 -6.12
C ASN A 279 -22.47 -3.55 -6.14
N ILE A 280 -23.10 -3.31 -7.27
CA ILE A 280 -24.23 -2.37 -7.43
C ILE A 280 -25.51 -3.12 -7.65
#